data_5bf28bbd038825e543563a7cc75b0477
#
_entry.id   5bf28bbd038825e543563a7cc75b0477
#
_cell.length_a   1.000
_cell.length_b   1.000
_cell.length_c   1.000
_cell.angle_alpha   90.00
_cell.angle_beta   90.00
_cell.angle_gamma   90.00
#
_symmetry.space_group_name_H-M   'P 1'
#
loop_
_entity.id
_entity.type
_entity.pdbx_description
1 polymer ?
#
loop_
_entity_poly.entity_id
_entity_poly.type
_entity_poly.pdbx_seq_one_letter_code
_entity_poly.pdbx_strand_id
1 'polypeptide(L)'
;MFTGIVEEMGTVKAIRKGPHSAVVEIQAQVVLEDLHIGDSIAVNGVCLTATAFSPAGFTADVMHETLNRSALALLRPGSRVNLERALAAGGRFGGHIVAGHVDGVGTVQRITRDDNAVWYTIAAGPEILRYVVEKGSIAIDGISLTVARVEPDRFAVSVIPHTAAVTLLGRR
;
A
#
# COMPACT_ATOMS: atom_id res chain seq x y z
N MET A 1 4.40 -10.46 7.12
CA MET A 1 4.90 -10.59 5.73
C MET A 1 3.70 -10.63 4.81
N PHE A 2 3.77 -10.01 3.62
CA PHE A 2 2.67 -9.81 2.67
C PHE A 2 3.10 -10.24 1.26
N THR A 3 2.20 -10.15 0.30
CA THR A 3 2.46 -10.55 -1.08
C THR A 3 2.31 -9.40 -2.09
N GLY A 4 1.71 -8.28 -1.67
CA GLY A 4 1.33 -7.17 -2.53
C GLY A 4 0.07 -7.45 -3.36
N ILE A 5 -0.77 -8.37 -2.90
CA ILE A 5 -2.08 -8.63 -3.47
C ILE A 5 -3.13 -7.98 -2.57
N VAL A 6 -3.69 -6.88 -3.04
CA VAL A 6 -4.73 -6.13 -2.32
C VAL A 6 -6.01 -6.97 -2.22
N GLU A 7 -6.53 -7.16 -1.01
CA GLU A 7 -7.76 -7.92 -0.76
C GLU A 7 -9.00 -7.03 -0.81
N GLU A 8 -8.88 -5.78 -0.33
CA GLU A 8 -9.95 -4.78 -0.41
C GLU A 8 -9.42 -3.35 -0.34
N MET A 9 -10.28 -2.39 -0.69
CA MET A 9 -10.07 -0.97 -0.42
C MET A 9 -10.87 -0.54 0.80
N GLY A 10 -10.18 -0.26 1.91
CA GLY A 10 -10.77 0.33 3.11
C GLY A 10 -10.95 1.85 2.99
N THR A 11 -11.53 2.45 4.04
CA THR A 11 -11.69 3.90 4.18
C THR A 11 -11.22 4.34 5.56
N VAL A 12 -10.37 5.33 5.62
CA VAL A 12 -9.96 5.97 6.87
C VAL A 12 -11.16 6.67 7.48
N LYS A 13 -11.60 6.23 8.66
CA LYS A 13 -12.74 6.81 9.39
C LYS A 13 -12.30 7.96 10.30
N ALA A 14 -11.19 7.77 11.00
CA ALA A 14 -10.63 8.76 11.91
C ALA A 14 -9.12 8.63 12.03
N ILE A 15 -8.45 9.74 12.32
CA ILE A 15 -7.03 9.78 12.67
C ILE A 15 -6.93 10.64 13.94
N ARG A 16 -6.44 10.03 15.02
CA ARG A 16 -6.13 10.74 16.27
C ARG A 16 -4.62 10.89 16.38
N LYS A 17 -4.13 12.12 16.22
CA LYS A 17 -2.70 12.44 16.30
C LYS A 17 -2.28 12.66 17.75
N GLY A 18 -1.24 11.99 18.18
CA GLY A 18 -0.51 12.25 19.42
C GLY A 18 0.79 13.03 19.16
N PRO A 19 1.57 13.33 20.20
CA PRO A 19 2.85 14.04 20.04
C PRO A 19 3.87 13.31 19.15
N HIS A 20 3.91 11.97 19.20
CA HIS A 20 4.89 11.14 18.50
C HIS A 20 4.27 9.90 17.85
N SER A 21 2.96 9.86 17.69
CA SER A 21 2.24 8.73 17.11
C SER A 21 0.89 9.18 16.54
N ALA A 22 0.22 8.29 15.84
CA ALA A 22 -1.19 8.45 15.48
C ALA A 22 -1.91 7.12 15.67
N VAL A 23 -3.19 7.19 15.99
CA VAL A 23 -4.11 6.06 15.91
C VAL A 23 -4.98 6.25 14.69
N VAL A 24 -4.97 5.29 13.79
CA VAL A 24 -5.78 5.32 12.57
C VAL A 24 -6.92 4.31 12.72
N GLU A 25 -8.15 4.76 12.52
CA GLU A 25 -9.35 3.92 12.46
C GLU A 25 -9.74 3.74 11.00
N ILE A 26 -9.83 2.48 10.53
CA ILE A 26 -10.08 2.13 9.14
C ILE A 26 -11.32 1.26 9.07
N GLN A 27 -12.28 1.67 8.24
CA GLN A 27 -13.44 0.87 7.89
C GLN A 27 -13.01 -0.18 6.86
N ALA A 28 -13.37 -1.45 7.12
CA ALA A 28 -13.00 -2.61 6.30
C ALA A 28 -14.05 -3.71 6.46
N GLN A 29 -13.94 -4.79 5.69
CA GLN A 29 -14.79 -5.98 5.76
C GLN A 29 -13.98 -7.26 5.58
N VAL A 30 -13.34 -7.46 4.43
CA VAL A 30 -12.64 -8.70 4.07
C VAL A 30 -11.49 -9.01 5.03
N VAL A 31 -10.65 -8.01 5.32
CA VAL A 31 -9.50 -8.19 6.22
C VAL A 31 -9.88 -8.42 7.68
N LEU A 32 -11.18 -8.33 8.03
CA LEU A 32 -11.68 -8.55 9.38
C LEU A 32 -12.14 -9.99 9.63
N GLU A 33 -12.31 -10.81 8.58
CA GLU A 33 -12.92 -12.15 8.68
C GLU A 33 -12.23 -13.08 9.69
N ASP A 34 -10.91 -12.99 9.81
CA ASP A 34 -10.11 -13.81 10.73
C ASP A 34 -9.12 -12.96 11.56
N LEU A 35 -9.39 -11.67 11.68
CA LEU A 35 -8.52 -10.72 12.37
C LEU A 35 -8.52 -10.93 13.89
N HIS A 36 -7.34 -10.96 14.50
CA HIS A 36 -7.13 -10.91 15.94
C HIS A 36 -6.33 -9.66 16.33
N ILE A 37 -6.48 -9.24 17.58
CA ILE A 37 -5.63 -8.16 18.13
C ILE A 37 -4.17 -8.63 18.14
N GLY A 38 -3.29 -7.80 17.60
CA GLY A 38 -1.88 -8.12 17.41
C GLY A 38 -1.53 -8.59 15.99
N ASP A 39 -2.51 -8.89 15.16
CA ASP A 39 -2.26 -9.27 13.76
C ASP A 39 -1.78 -8.07 12.94
N SER A 40 -1.01 -8.37 11.89
CA SER A 40 -0.50 -7.38 10.95
C SER A 40 -1.42 -7.24 9.74
N ILE A 41 -1.77 -6.01 9.41
CA ILE A 41 -2.45 -5.63 8.15
C ILE A 41 -1.56 -4.64 7.40
N ALA A 42 -1.33 -4.85 6.11
CA ALA A 42 -0.72 -3.85 5.26
C ALA A 42 -1.74 -2.79 4.86
N VAL A 43 -1.46 -1.54 5.20
CA VAL A 43 -2.26 -0.37 4.81
C VAL A 43 -1.45 0.45 3.82
N ASN A 44 -1.85 0.49 2.55
CA ASN A 44 -1.04 1.03 1.46
C ASN A 44 0.39 0.46 1.46
N GLY A 45 0.54 -0.84 1.74
CA GLY A 45 1.83 -1.52 1.80
C GLY A 45 2.62 -1.32 3.09
N VAL A 46 2.13 -0.50 4.02
CA VAL A 46 2.76 -0.30 5.33
C VAL A 46 2.20 -1.30 6.32
N CYS A 47 3.07 -2.12 6.93
CA CYS A 47 2.70 -3.07 7.96
C CYS A 47 2.27 -2.33 9.24
N LEU A 48 1.01 -2.48 9.62
CA LEU A 48 0.46 -1.95 10.86
C LEU A 48 -0.10 -3.10 11.71
N THR A 49 -0.03 -2.94 13.03
CA THR A 49 -0.59 -3.91 13.99
C THR A 49 -1.99 -3.48 14.39
N ALA A 50 -2.96 -4.38 14.27
CA ALA A 50 -4.33 -4.16 14.74
C ALA A 50 -4.37 -4.13 16.27
N THR A 51 -4.79 -2.99 16.84
CA THR A 51 -4.88 -2.79 18.31
C THR A 51 -6.28 -2.93 18.85
N ALA A 52 -7.30 -2.77 18.00
CA ALA A 52 -8.69 -3.09 18.27
C ALA A 52 -9.43 -3.32 16.95
N PHE A 53 -10.54 -4.05 17.00
CA PHE A 53 -11.42 -4.21 15.84
C PHE A 53 -12.88 -4.37 16.25
N SER A 54 -13.77 -4.18 15.29
CA SER A 54 -15.22 -4.39 15.37
C SER A 54 -15.70 -4.94 14.03
N PRO A 55 -16.97 -5.35 13.88
CA PRO A 55 -17.52 -5.76 12.58
C PRO A 55 -17.44 -4.68 11.48
N ALA A 56 -17.17 -3.42 11.83
CA ALA A 56 -17.14 -2.30 10.88
C ALA A 56 -15.72 -1.82 10.53
N GLY A 57 -14.67 -2.34 11.18
CA GLY A 57 -13.30 -1.90 10.93
C GLY A 57 -12.33 -2.19 12.07
N PHE A 58 -11.12 -1.70 11.94
CA PHE A 58 -10.05 -1.88 12.93
C PHE A 58 -9.32 -0.57 13.23
N THR A 59 -8.60 -0.56 14.33
CA THR A 59 -7.65 0.52 14.67
C THR A 59 -6.24 -0.01 14.65
N ALA A 60 -5.30 0.85 14.26
CA ALA A 60 -3.88 0.56 14.31
C ALA A 60 -3.11 1.78 14.82
N ASP A 61 -2.06 1.51 15.60
CA ASP A 61 -1.12 2.54 16.05
C ASP A 61 -0.04 2.74 14.98
N VAL A 62 0.23 4.01 14.66
CA VAL A 62 1.22 4.40 13.66
C VAL A 62 2.30 5.24 14.33
N MET A 63 3.54 4.76 14.30
CA MET A 63 4.69 5.46 14.84
C MET A 63 5.07 6.66 13.99
N HIS A 64 5.70 7.67 14.59
CA HIS A 64 6.13 8.89 13.90
C HIS A 64 7.10 8.59 12.75
N GLU A 65 8.02 7.64 12.92
CA GLU A 65 8.93 7.19 11.86
C GLU A 65 8.18 6.68 10.63
N THR A 66 7.12 5.88 10.85
CA THR A 66 6.25 5.38 9.79
C THR A 66 5.51 6.50 9.06
N LEU A 67 5.01 7.50 9.80
CA LEU A 67 4.38 8.68 9.21
C LEU A 67 5.39 9.50 8.37
N ASN A 68 6.62 9.68 8.88
CA ASN A 68 7.63 10.47 8.19
C ASN A 68 8.14 9.83 6.90
N ARG A 69 8.17 8.49 6.83
CA ARG A 69 8.70 7.74 5.69
C ARG A 69 7.67 7.25 4.70
N SER A 70 6.38 7.43 4.98
CA SER A 70 5.32 6.88 4.14
C SER A 70 4.27 7.92 3.76
N ALA A 71 3.50 7.62 2.73
CA ALA A 71 2.35 8.42 2.33
C ALA A 71 1.20 8.39 3.35
N LEU A 72 1.29 7.60 4.44
CA LEU A 72 0.29 7.57 5.51
C LEU A 72 0.14 8.95 6.20
N ALA A 73 1.20 9.77 6.21
CA ALA A 73 1.13 11.15 6.72
C ALA A 73 0.10 12.03 5.99
N LEU A 74 -0.20 11.72 4.74
CA LEU A 74 -1.14 12.46 3.89
C LEU A 74 -2.60 12.01 4.06
N LEU A 75 -2.83 10.93 4.79
CA LEU A 75 -4.17 10.41 5.02
C LEU A 75 -4.99 11.36 5.89
N ARG A 76 -6.29 11.38 5.61
CA ARG A 76 -7.32 12.13 6.33
C ARG A 76 -8.62 11.31 6.38
N PRO A 77 -9.56 11.62 7.27
CA PRO A 77 -10.88 10.99 7.24
C PRO A 77 -11.49 11.04 5.84
N GLY A 78 -12.01 9.92 5.36
CA GLY A 78 -12.51 9.73 4.00
C GLY A 78 -11.46 9.24 2.98
N SER A 79 -10.17 9.23 3.30
CA SER A 79 -9.14 8.66 2.41
C SER A 79 -9.38 7.17 2.21
N ARG A 80 -9.25 6.72 0.96
CA ARG A 80 -9.26 5.30 0.62
C ARG A 80 -7.86 4.71 0.82
N VAL A 81 -7.78 3.46 1.23
CA VAL A 81 -6.52 2.73 1.44
C VAL A 81 -6.63 1.30 0.91
N ASN A 82 -5.55 0.79 0.33
CA ASN A 82 -5.42 -0.62 -0.02
C ASN A 82 -5.12 -1.43 1.24
N LEU A 83 -5.77 -2.57 1.40
CA LEU A 83 -5.61 -3.45 2.56
C LEU A 83 -5.24 -4.86 2.12
N GLU A 84 -4.31 -5.47 2.85
CA GLU A 84 -3.90 -6.87 2.70
C GLU A 84 -3.60 -7.45 4.09
N ARG A 85 -4.12 -8.65 4.38
CA ARG A 85 -3.76 -9.42 5.58
C ARG A 85 -2.34 -9.99 5.46
N ALA A 86 -1.71 -10.26 6.59
CA ALA A 86 -0.47 -11.03 6.61
C ALA A 86 -0.69 -12.41 5.96
N LEU A 87 0.28 -12.85 5.16
CA LEU A 87 0.23 -14.15 4.48
C LEU A 87 0.12 -15.28 5.51
N ALA A 88 -0.93 -16.08 5.40
CA ALA A 88 -1.11 -17.27 6.23
C ALA A 88 -0.06 -18.35 5.90
N ALA A 89 0.31 -19.16 6.90
CA ALA A 89 1.17 -20.32 6.66
C ALA A 89 0.49 -21.28 5.67
N GLY A 90 1.17 -21.59 4.56
CA GLY A 90 0.61 -22.39 3.45
C GLY A 90 -0.17 -21.57 2.41
N GLY A 91 -0.29 -20.25 2.57
CA GLY A 91 -0.85 -19.34 1.56
C GLY A 91 0.01 -19.25 0.31
N ARG A 92 -0.53 -18.65 -0.75
CA ARG A 92 0.16 -18.48 -2.03
C ARG A 92 0.82 -17.11 -2.13
N PHE A 93 2.04 -17.06 -2.65
CA PHE A 93 2.67 -15.82 -3.08
C PHE A 93 2.11 -15.39 -4.46
N GLY A 94 0.97 -14.70 -4.47
CA GLY A 94 0.36 -14.22 -5.72
C GLY A 94 1.14 -13.08 -6.38
N GLY A 95 1.91 -12.30 -5.59
CA GLY A 95 2.79 -11.23 -6.05
C GLY A 95 4.27 -11.55 -5.81
N HIS A 96 4.90 -10.86 -4.85
CA HIS A 96 6.27 -11.11 -4.41
C HIS A 96 6.37 -11.00 -2.88
N ILE A 97 7.56 -11.26 -2.31
CA ILE A 97 7.77 -11.13 -0.87
C ILE A 97 7.79 -9.65 -0.49
N VAL A 98 6.79 -9.21 0.28
CA VAL A 98 6.64 -7.83 0.75
C VAL A 98 6.72 -7.80 2.28
N ALA A 99 7.71 -7.07 2.82
CA ALA A 99 7.90 -6.96 4.27
C ALA A 99 6.87 -6.04 4.93
N GLY A 100 6.40 -5.03 4.21
CA GLY A 100 5.54 -3.96 4.74
C GLY A 100 6.33 -2.81 5.37
N HIS A 101 7.66 -2.81 5.23
CA HIS A 101 8.54 -1.72 5.62
C HIS A 101 8.91 -0.92 4.38
N VAL A 102 8.27 0.25 4.21
CA VAL A 102 8.41 1.04 2.99
C VAL A 102 9.75 1.77 2.94
N ASP A 103 10.34 1.85 1.76
CA ASP A 103 11.63 2.49 1.52
C ASP A 103 11.51 4.02 1.42
N GLY A 104 10.34 4.51 0.98
CA GLY A 104 10.08 5.94 0.85
C GLY A 104 8.81 6.25 0.06
N VAL A 105 8.71 7.48 -0.41
CA VAL A 105 7.54 8.01 -1.13
C VAL A 105 7.95 8.44 -2.53
N GLY A 106 7.20 7.97 -3.53
CA GLY A 106 7.28 8.44 -4.90
C GLY A 106 6.07 9.31 -5.28
N THR A 107 6.20 10.05 -6.37
CA THR A 107 5.13 10.90 -6.90
C THR A 107 4.73 10.46 -8.30
N VAL A 108 3.45 10.17 -8.50
CA VAL A 108 2.91 9.90 -9.84
C VAL A 108 2.95 11.19 -10.66
N GLN A 109 3.84 11.24 -11.67
CA GLN A 109 4.02 12.39 -12.55
C GLN A 109 3.11 12.33 -13.77
N ARG A 110 2.88 11.13 -14.28
CA ARG A 110 2.11 10.94 -15.51
C ARG A 110 1.33 9.64 -15.48
N ILE A 111 0.10 9.70 -15.97
CA ILE A 111 -0.76 8.55 -16.23
C ILE A 111 -1.09 8.55 -17.72
N THR A 112 -0.86 7.44 -18.40
CA THR A 112 -1.14 7.31 -19.84
C THR A 112 -1.87 5.99 -20.08
N ARG A 113 -2.95 6.04 -20.86
CA ARG A 113 -3.65 4.83 -21.31
C ARG A 113 -3.05 4.37 -22.62
N ASP A 114 -2.84 3.07 -22.74
CA ASP A 114 -2.29 2.41 -23.91
C ASP A 114 -3.05 1.08 -24.09
N ASP A 115 -4.06 1.08 -24.97
CA ASP A 115 -4.99 -0.01 -25.17
C ASP A 115 -5.63 -0.45 -23.84
N ASN A 116 -5.40 -1.68 -23.41
CA ASN A 116 -5.91 -2.24 -22.16
C ASN A 116 -5.03 -1.93 -20.95
N ALA A 117 -3.91 -1.25 -21.10
CA ALA A 117 -2.98 -0.93 -20.04
C ALA A 117 -3.07 0.53 -19.59
N VAL A 118 -2.84 0.75 -18.30
CA VAL A 118 -2.64 2.10 -17.74
C VAL A 118 -1.20 2.19 -17.25
N TRP A 119 -0.44 3.11 -17.82
CA TRP A 119 0.95 3.37 -17.47
C TRP A 119 1.04 4.48 -16.44
N TYR A 120 1.78 4.21 -15.36
CA TYR A 120 2.09 5.17 -14.31
C TYR A 120 3.58 5.46 -14.34
N THR A 121 3.96 6.71 -14.58
CA THR A 121 5.34 7.19 -14.43
C THR A 121 5.47 7.82 -13.06
N ILE A 122 6.43 7.34 -12.27
CA ILE A 122 6.59 7.67 -10.86
C ILE A 122 7.99 8.23 -10.64
N ALA A 123 8.08 9.48 -10.18
CA ALA A 123 9.33 10.07 -9.72
C ALA A 123 9.67 9.57 -8.33
N ALA A 124 10.93 9.25 -8.10
CA ALA A 124 11.45 8.86 -6.80
C ALA A 124 12.90 9.35 -6.63
N GLY A 125 13.32 9.47 -5.39
CA GLY A 125 14.69 9.84 -5.09
C GLY A 125 15.72 8.75 -5.42
N PRO A 126 17.00 9.12 -5.54
CA PRO A 126 18.08 8.18 -5.88
C PRO A 126 18.25 7.07 -4.83
N GLU A 127 17.87 7.32 -3.59
CA GLU A 127 17.88 6.35 -2.49
C GLU A 127 16.89 5.20 -2.72
N ILE A 128 15.83 5.44 -3.48
CA ILE A 128 14.86 4.42 -3.91
C ILE A 128 15.28 3.83 -5.26
N LEU A 129 15.56 4.69 -6.25
CA LEU A 129 15.81 4.28 -7.64
C LEU A 129 17.01 3.34 -7.79
N ARG A 130 18.02 3.42 -6.91
CA ARG A 130 19.17 2.50 -6.92
C ARG A 130 18.81 1.02 -6.69
N TYR A 131 17.62 0.75 -6.17
CA TYR A 131 17.12 -0.62 -5.95
C TYR A 131 16.05 -1.02 -6.96
N VAL A 132 15.62 -0.10 -7.83
CA VAL A 132 14.61 -0.36 -8.85
C VAL A 132 15.28 -0.87 -10.11
N VAL A 133 14.90 -2.07 -10.53
CA VAL A 133 15.46 -2.68 -11.75
C VAL A 133 14.34 -3.01 -12.73
N GLU A 134 14.60 -2.83 -14.02
CA GLU A 134 13.65 -3.18 -15.07
C GLU A 134 13.31 -4.66 -15.02
N LYS A 135 12.03 -5.02 -15.17
CA LYS A 135 11.46 -6.36 -14.98
C LYS A 135 11.52 -6.91 -13.56
N GLY A 136 12.05 -6.15 -12.60
CA GLY A 136 11.95 -6.49 -11.18
C GLY A 136 10.55 -6.24 -10.62
N SER A 137 10.33 -6.71 -9.39
CA SER A 137 9.08 -6.48 -8.63
C SER A 137 9.22 -5.25 -7.74
N ILE A 138 8.14 -4.48 -7.62
CA ILE A 138 8.03 -3.33 -6.72
C ILE A 138 6.64 -3.32 -6.09
N ALA A 139 6.56 -2.95 -4.81
CA ALA A 139 5.29 -2.71 -4.14
C ALA A 139 4.98 -1.20 -4.12
N ILE A 140 3.85 -0.79 -4.71
CA ILE A 140 3.39 0.61 -4.74
C ILE A 140 2.03 0.68 -4.07
N ASP A 141 1.92 1.45 -2.99
CA ASP A 141 0.71 1.47 -2.14
C ASP A 141 0.21 0.04 -1.81
N GLY A 142 1.14 -0.90 -1.57
CA GLY A 142 0.87 -2.30 -1.27
C GLY A 142 0.52 -3.18 -2.47
N ILE A 143 0.63 -2.67 -3.69
CA ILE A 143 0.30 -3.40 -4.91
C ILE A 143 1.59 -3.96 -5.52
N SER A 144 1.68 -5.28 -5.68
CA SER A 144 2.79 -5.93 -6.38
C SER A 144 2.72 -5.64 -7.87
N LEU A 145 3.74 -5.00 -8.40
CA LEU A 145 3.82 -4.60 -9.81
C LEU A 145 5.20 -4.95 -10.40
N THR A 146 5.22 -5.11 -11.71
CA THR A 146 6.46 -5.28 -12.46
C THR A 146 6.95 -3.92 -12.96
N VAL A 147 8.22 -3.61 -12.74
CA VAL A 147 8.87 -2.42 -13.29
C VAL A 147 9.00 -2.58 -14.80
N ALA A 148 8.37 -1.69 -15.56
CA ALA A 148 8.38 -1.74 -17.02
C ALA A 148 9.54 -0.92 -17.63
N ARG A 149 9.98 0.16 -16.96
CA ARG A 149 11.06 1.05 -17.40
C ARG A 149 11.69 1.72 -16.20
N VAL A 150 13.00 1.98 -16.25
CA VAL A 150 13.73 2.77 -15.26
C VAL A 150 14.48 3.89 -15.97
N GLU A 151 14.41 5.10 -15.43
CA GLU A 151 15.10 6.31 -15.88
C GLU A 151 15.87 6.92 -14.69
N PRO A 152 16.77 7.89 -14.88
CA PRO A 152 17.61 8.40 -13.79
C PRO A 152 16.87 9.01 -12.60
N ASP A 153 15.64 9.56 -12.81
CA ASP A 153 14.83 10.28 -11.81
C ASP A 153 13.44 9.69 -11.62
N ARG A 154 13.11 8.61 -12.32
CA ARG A 154 11.78 8.00 -12.33
C ARG A 154 11.79 6.55 -12.79
N PHE A 155 10.70 5.87 -12.58
CA PHE A 155 10.43 4.56 -13.19
C PHE A 155 8.97 4.51 -13.66
N ALA A 156 8.63 3.49 -14.44
CA ALA A 156 7.26 3.29 -14.91
C ALA A 156 6.80 1.86 -14.66
N VAL A 157 5.51 1.73 -14.36
CA VAL A 157 4.79 0.47 -14.27
C VAL A 157 3.59 0.48 -15.20
N SER A 158 3.21 -0.70 -15.70
CA SER A 158 2.03 -0.89 -16.52
C SER A 158 1.02 -1.74 -15.76
N VAL A 159 -0.21 -1.26 -15.65
CA VAL A 159 -1.25 -1.83 -14.80
C VAL A 159 -2.42 -2.28 -15.68
N ILE A 160 -2.85 -3.53 -15.48
CA ILE A 160 -4.02 -4.10 -16.18
C ILE A 160 -5.33 -3.54 -15.60
N PRO A 161 -6.45 -3.53 -16.37
CA PRO A 161 -7.71 -2.96 -15.94
C PRO A 161 -8.23 -3.53 -14.62
N HIS A 162 -8.09 -4.83 -14.40
CA HIS A 162 -8.52 -5.47 -13.16
C HIS A 162 -7.82 -4.86 -11.94
N THR A 163 -6.49 -4.76 -11.96
CA THR A 163 -5.72 -4.18 -10.84
C THR A 163 -6.08 -2.72 -10.60
N ALA A 164 -6.26 -1.94 -11.67
CA ALA A 164 -6.72 -0.55 -11.53
C ALA A 164 -8.12 -0.46 -10.90
N ALA A 165 -9.05 -1.37 -11.24
CA ALA A 165 -10.41 -1.35 -10.72
C ALA A 165 -10.51 -1.65 -9.23
N VAL A 166 -9.67 -2.56 -8.71
CA VAL A 166 -9.74 -3.07 -7.33
C VAL A 166 -8.73 -2.40 -6.36
N THR A 167 -7.94 -1.44 -6.84
CA THR A 167 -6.91 -0.76 -6.04
C THR A 167 -6.97 0.76 -6.16
N LEU A 168 -6.21 1.45 -5.32
CA LEU A 168 -6.10 2.91 -5.34
C LEU A 168 -5.56 3.47 -6.66
N LEU A 169 -4.79 2.72 -7.44
CA LEU A 169 -4.23 3.22 -8.70
C LEU A 169 -5.33 3.66 -9.67
N GLY A 170 -6.44 2.98 -9.71
CA GLY A 170 -7.57 3.39 -10.56
C GLY A 170 -8.34 4.63 -10.07
N ARG A 171 -7.99 5.18 -8.92
CA ARG A 171 -8.61 6.37 -8.32
C ARG A 171 -7.73 7.61 -8.40
N ARG A 172 -6.55 7.49 -8.97
CA ARG A 172 -5.58 8.57 -9.17
C ARG A 172 -5.79 9.33 -10.48
#